data_ac153613e52315e467e495cebb314cc4
#
_entry.id   ac153613e52315e467e495cebb314cc4
#
_cell.length_a   1.000
_cell.length_b   1.000
_cell.length_c   1.000
_cell.angle_alpha   90.00
_cell.angle_beta   90.00
_cell.angle_gamma   90.00
#
_symmetry.space_group_name_H-M   'P 1'
#
loop_
_entity.id
_entity.type
_entity.pdbx_description
1 polymer ?
#
loop_
_entity_poly.entity_id
_entity_poly.type
_entity_poly.pdbx_seq_one_letter_code
_entity_poly.pdbx_strand_id
1 'polypeptide(L)'
;MPIVPDESRTFGMEGLFRQIGIWNQDGQKYVPEDSDQLMFYKESETGQILQEGINEAGGMSDWIAAATSYSTHNEIMIPFYIYYSMFGFQRIGDLAWAAGDMRSRGFLIG
;
A
#
# COMPACT_ATOMS: atom_id res chain seq x y z
N MET A 1 -0.08 -8.30 -0.37
CA MET A 1 -0.52 -7.08 0.34
C MET A 1 -0.17 -5.86 -0.52
N PRO A 2 -1.14 -5.24 -1.19
CA PRO A 2 -0.91 -3.99 -1.90
C PRO A 2 -0.74 -2.83 -0.92
N ILE A 3 0.23 -1.98 -1.20
CA ILE A 3 0.49 -0.73 -0.47
C ILE A 3 0.38 0.38 -1.49
N VAL A 4 -0.52 1.32 -1.26
CA VAL A 4 -0.85 2.35 -2.25
C VAL A 4 -0.87 3.75 -1.61
N PRO A 5 -0.51 4.79 -2.37
CA PRO A 5 -0.84 6.14 -1.98
C PRO A 5 -2.35 6.37 -2.11
N ASP A 6 -2.83 7.50 -1.66
CA ASP A 6 -4.25 7.86 -1.66
C ASP A 6 -4.89 7.91 -3.05
N GLU A 7 -4.11 7.81 -4.09
CA GLU A 7 -4.50 7.97 -5.48
C GLU A 7 -4.69 6.64 -6.22
N SER A 8 -4.96 5.56 -5.50
CA SER A 8 -5.06 4.22 -6.10
C SER A 8 -6.09 4.09 -7.23
N ARG A 9 -7.12 4.94 -7.27
CA ARG A 9 -8.08 4.99 -8.38
C ARG A 9 -7.44 5.34 -9.71
N THR A 10 -6.44 6.21 -9.71
CA THR A 10 -5.74 6.60 -10.95
C THR A 10 -4.92 5.47 -11.54
N PHE A 11 -4.64 4.42 -10.77
CA PHE A 11 -4.01 3.20 -11.24
C PHE A 11 -5.00 2.12 -11.67
N GLY A 12 -6.30 2.42 -11.70
CA GLY A 12 -7.32 1.45 -12.07
C GLY A 12 -7.58 0.37 -11.01
N MET A 13 -7.28 0.65 -9.75
CA MET A 13 -7.37 -0.33 -8.66
C MET A 13 -8.71 -0.36 -7.95
N GLU A 14 -9.66 0.49 -8.31
CA GLU A 14 -10.95 0.60 -7.64
C GLU A 14 -11.74 -0.71 -7.59
N GLY A 15 -11.54 -1.58 -8.56
CA GLY A 15 -12.15 -2.91 -8.57
C GLY A 15 -11.69 -3.81 -7.41
N LEU A 16 -10.47 -3.60 -6.92
CA LEU A 16 -9.92 -4.36 -5.80
C LEU A 16 -10.52 -3.94 -4.46
N PHE A 17 -11.02 -2.71 -4.33
CA PHE A 17 -11.63 -2.24 -3.08
C PHE A 17 -12.78 -3.13 -2.63
N ARG A 18 -13.59 -3.59 -3.59
CA ARG A 18 -14.69 -4.49 -3.32
C ARG A 18 -14.24 -5.89 -2.95
N GLN A 19 -13.18 -6.39 -3.60
CA GLN A 19 -12.74 -7.77 -3.48
C GLN A 19 -11.92 -8.02 -2.22
N ILE A 20 -10.95 -7.15 -1.93
CA ILE A 20 -10.00 -7.37 -0.85
C ILE A 20 -10.03 -6.27 0.22
N GLY A 21 -10.72 -5.18 -0.02
CA GLY A 21 -10.95 -4.10 0.94
C GLY A 21 -9.71 -3.32 1.33
N ILE A 22 -9.93 -2.14 1.89
CA ILE A 22 -8.87 -1.29 2.46
C ILE A 22 -8.78 -1.60 3.94
N TRP A 23 -7.55 -1.78 4.45
CA TRP A 23 -7.35 -2.05 5.86
C TRP A 23 -7.54 -0.81 6.73
N ASN A 24 -8.26 -0.97 7.82
CA ASN A 24 -8.35 0.02 8.90
C ASN A 24 -8.60 -0.73 10.20
N GLN A 25 -7.74 -0.51 11.19
CA GLN A 25 -7.82 -1.21 12.47
C GLN A 25 -9.11 -0.97 13.25
N ASP A 26 -9.76 0.15 13.01
CA ASP A 26 -11.00 0.56 13.69
C ASP A 26 -12.25 0.36 12.82
N GLY A 27 -12.09 -0.18 11.61
CA GLY A 27 -13.16 -0.23 10.61
C GLY A 27 -13.49 1.14 10.04
N GLN A 28 -14.48 1.19 9.17
CA GLN A 28 -14.91 2.45 8.54
C GLN A 28 -15.92 3.18 9.43
N LYS A 29 -15.54 4.35 9.90
CA LYS A 29 -16.36 5.16 10.83
C LYS A 29 -17.07 6.35 10.16
N TYR A 30 -16.95 6.48 8.84
CA TYR A 30 -17.52 7.62 8.11
C TYR A 30 -18.10 7.15 6.78
N VAL A 31 -18.99 7.97 6.21
CA VAL A 31 -19.48 7.79 4.84
C VAL A 31 -18.68 8.75 3.96
N PRO A 32 -17.98 8.27 2.90
CA PRO A 32 -17.26 9.15 2.01
C PRO A 32 -18.18 10.20 1.38
N GLU A 33 -17.71 11.44 1.24
CA GLU A 33 -18.49 12.52 0.61
C GLU A 33 -18.96 12.15 -0.81
N ASP A 34 -18.13 11.41 -1.53
CA ASP A 34 -18.39 10.94 -2.89
C ASP A 34 -18.96 9.53 -2.94
N SER A 35 -19.65 9.09 -1.88
CA SER A 35 -20.15 7.70 -1.80
C SER A 35 -20.99 7.25 -2.98
N ASP A 36 -21.71 8.18 -3.63
CA ASP A 36 -22.51 7.90 -4.83
C ASP A 36 -21.66 7.77 -6.09
N GLN A 37 -20.43 8.28 -6.08
CA GLN A 37 -19.49 8.29 -7.21
C GLN A 37 -18.33 7.32 -7.00
N LEU A 38 -17.95 7.06 -5.74
CA LEU A 38 -16.90 6.12 -5.37
C LEU A 38 -17.50 4.73 -5.20
N MET A 39 -17.43 3.95 -6.26
CA MET A 39 -17.88 2.57 -6.20
C MET A 39 -17.02 1.77 -5.22
N PHE A 40 -17.66 1.26 -4.16
CA PHE A 40 -17.09 0.23 -3.29
C PHE A 40 -15.88 0.63 -2.44
N TYR A 41 -15.72 1.92 -2.14
CA TYR A 41 -14.76 2.32 -1.13
C TYR A 41 -15.20 1.78 0.23
N LYS A 42 -14.45 0.83 0.76
CA LYS A 42 -14.76 0.18 2.02
C LYS A 42 -13.48 -0.09 2.81
N GLU A 43 -13.47 0.34 4.05
CA GLU A 43 -12.43 0.04 5.02
C GLU A 43 -12.91 -1.03 6.00
N SER A 44 -12.05 -1.95 6.38
CA SER A 44 -12.36 -2.98 7.37
C SER A 44 -11.10 -3.46 8.09
N GLU A 45 -11.27 -4.07 9.25
CA GLU A 45 -10.17 -4.68 10.00
C GLU A 45 -9.52 -5.85 9.26
N THR A 46 -10.22 -6.45 8.31
CA THR A 46 -9.74 -7.56 7.48
C THR A 46 -9.32 -7.14 6.07
N GLY A 47 -9.32 -5.84 5.78
CA GLY A 47 -8.89 -5.31 4.49
C GLY A 47 -7.43 -5.66 4.18
N GLN A 48 -7.13 -5.89 2.91
CA GLN A 48 -5.80 -6.30 2.47
C GLN A 48 -4.99 -5.17 1.80
N ILE A 49 -5.65 -4.08 1.44
CA ILE A 49 -4.99 -2.93 0.83
C ILE A 49 -4.59 -1.96 1.94
N LEU A 50 -3.30 -1.69 2.05
CA LEU A 50 -2.79 -0.66 2.96
C LEU A 50 -2.72 0.66 2.20
N GLN A 51 -3.57 1.60 2.57
CA GLN A 51 -3.60 2.94 2.00
C GLN A 51 -2.88 3.90 2.94
N GLU A 52 -1.67 4.30 2.56
CA GLU A 52 -0.81 5.14 3.40
C GLU A 52 -1.17 6.63 3.32
N GLY A 53 -1.84 7.05 2.26
CA GLY A 53 -1.99 8.46 1.92
C GLY A 53 -0.86 8.94 1.00
N ILE A 54 -0.87 10.23 0.65
CA ILE A 54 0.13 10.82 -0.25
C ILE A 54 1.45 11.03 0.52
N ASN A 55 2.12 9.94 0.82
CA ASN A 55 3.39 9.91 1.55
C ASN A 55 4.22 8.71 1.06
N GLU A 56 5.05 8.94 0.07
CA GLU A 56 5.85 7.87 -0.55
C GLU A 56 6.86 7.28 0.44
N ALA A 57 7.44 8.10 1.31
CA ALA A 57 8.37 7.62 2.33
C ALA A 57 7.67 6.68 3.32
N GLY A 58 6.44 7.03 3.75
CA GLY A 58 5.61 6.18 4.59
C GLY A 58 5.26 4.87 3.90
N GLY A 59 4.76 4.94 2.67
CA GLY A 59 4.41 3.75 1.88
C GLY A 59 5.59 2.82 1.66
N MET A 60 6.76 3.36 1.34
CA MET A 60 7.97 2.55 1.17
C MET A 60 8.46 1.96 2.50
N SER A 61 8.30 2.67 3.61
CA SER A 61 8.63 2.15 4.94
C SER A 61 7.73 0.96 5.32
N ASP A 62 6.44 1.05 5.05
CA ASP A 62 5.51 -0.05 5.25
C ASP A 62 5.87 -1.25 4.37
N TRP A 63 6.25 -0.98 3.12
CA TRP A 63 6.71 -2.03 2.21
C TRP A 63 7.97 -2.72 2.74
N ILE A 64 8.94 -1.98 3.22
CA ILE A 64 10.17 -2.54 3.78
C ILE A 64 9.86 -3.42 4.99
N ALA A 65 8.97 -2.95 5.89
CA ALA A 65 8.56 -3.73 7.05
C ALA A 65 7.95 -5.08 6.65
N ALA A 66 7.05 -5.08 5.69
CA ALA A 66 6.46 -6.31 5.17
C ALA A 66 7.47 -7.18 4.42
N ALA A 67 8.31 -6.56 3.60
CA ALA A 67 9.29 -7.26 2.74
C ALA A 67 10.44 -7.90 3.52
N THR A 68 10.67 -7.46 4.76
CA THR A 68 11.69 -8.02 5.66
C THR A 68 11.11 -8.88 6.79
N SER A 69 9.80 -9.03 6.85
CA SER A 69 9.12 -9.79 7.91
C SER A 69 9.56 -11.26 7.96
N TYR A 70 9.97 -11.84 6.83
CA TYR A 70 10.48 -13.21 6.77
C TYR A 70 11.72 -13.40 7.65
N SER A 71 12.57 -12.37 7.81
CA SER A 71 13.77 -12.44 8.63
C SER A 71 13.57 -11.87 10.04
N THR A 72 12.74 -10.85 10.20
CA THR A 72 12.52 -10.18 11.50
C THR A 72 11.47 -10.89 12.36
N HIS A 73 10.46 -11.48 11.74
CA HIS A 73 9.31 -12.08 12.43
C HIS A 73 9.06 -13.53 12.03
N ASN A 74 9.92 -14.11 11.21
CA ASN A 74 9.76 -15.48 10.70
C ASN A 74 8.39 -15.71 10.02
N GLU A 75 7.86 -14.67 9.39
CA GLU A 75 6.57 -14.70 8.69
C GLU A 75 6.71 -14.08 7.31
N ILE A 76 6.34 -14.84 6.28
CA ILE A 76 6.49 -14.41 4.89
C ILE A 76 5.32 -13.54 4.50
N MET A 77 5.60 -12.28 4.13
CA MET A 77 4.65 -11.39 3.48
C MET A 77 5.17 -11.02 2.10
N ILE A 78 4.26 -10.83 1.15
CA ILE A 78 4.60 -10.41 -0.22
C ILE A 78 3.95 -9.06 -0.48
N PRO A 79 4.64 -7.96 -0.20
CA PRO A 79 4.10 -6.63 -0.45
C PRO A 79 4.28 -6.21 -1.91
N PHE A 80 3.33 -5.41 -2.39
CA PHE A 80 3.36 -4.73 -3.68
C PHE A 80 3.22 -3.24 -3.40
N TYR A 81 4.25 -2.45 -3.67
CA TYR A 81 4.14 -1.00 -3.58
C TYR A 81 3.83 -0.44 -4.97
N ILE A 82 2.70 0.25 -5.10
CA ILE A 82 2.21 0.80 -6.35
C ILE A 82 2.33 2.32 -6.27
N TYR A 83 3.03 2.93 -7.20
CA TYR A 83 3.38 4.35 -7.15
C TYR A 83 3.47 4.95 -8.55
N TYR A 84 3.51 6.26 -8.64
CA TYR A 84 3.84 6.95 -9.89
C TYR A 84 5.31 6.73 -10.21
N SER A 85 5.60 6.14 -11.37
CA SER A 85 6.94 5.64 -11.72
C SER A 85 8.05 6.69 -11.63
N MET A 86 7.78 7.94 -12.00
CA MET A 86 8.78 8.99 -11.93
C MET A 86 8.84 9.62 -10.53
N PHE A 87 7.76 10.23 -10.08
CA PHE A 87 7.75 10.96 -8.81
C PHE A 87 7.91 10.04 -7.61
N GLY A 88 7.22 8.94 -7.62
CA GLY A 88 7.26 8.00 -6.51
C GLY A 88 8.65 7.42 -6.32
N PHE A 89 9.31 7.00 -7.38
CA PHE A 89 10.65 6.42 -7.27
C PHE A 89 11.70 7.45 -6.85
N GLN A 90 11.64 8.67 -7.38
CA GLN A 90 12.57 9.73 -6.99
C GLN A 90 12.52 10.01 -5.49
N ARG A 91 11.33 9.97 -4.91
CA ARG A 91 11.13 10.27 -3.48
C ARG A 91 11.52 9.13 -2.55
N ILE A 92 11.71 7.93 -3.07
CA ILE A 92 12.05 6.74 -2.29
C ILE A 92 13.42 6.15 -2.64
N GLY A 93 14.24 6.85 -3.43
CA GLY A 93 15.52 6.32 -3.91
C GLY A 93 16.41 5.78 -2.80
N ASP A 94 16.62 6.54 -1.73
CA ASP A 94 17.44 6.12 -0.59
C ASP A 94 16.83 4.89 0.11
N LEU A 95 15.52 4.85 0.26
CA LEU A 95 14.84 3.70 0.86
C LEU A 95 14.90 2.47 -0.03
N ALA A 96 14.89 2.65 -1.36
CA ALA A 96 15.06 1.53 -2.29
C ALA A 96 16.47 0.92 -2.17
N TRP A 97 17.50 1.74 -2.02
CA TRP A 97 18.86 1.27 -1.73
C TRP A 97 18.93 0.49 -0.42
N ALA A 98 18.35 1.05 0.65
CA ALA A 98 18.28 0.37 1.94
C ALA A 98 17.53 -0.96 1.86
N ALA A 99 16.44 -1.01 1.10
CA ALA A 99 15.69 -2.24 0.87
C ALA A 99 16.53 -3.31 0.18
N GLY A 100 17.36 -2.93 -0.79
CA GLY A 100 18.30 -3.84 -1.43
C GLY A 100 19.31 -4.41 -0.45
N ASP A 101 19.91 -3.55 0.37
CA ASP A 101 20.88 -3.97 1.41
C ASP A 101 20.25 -4.90 2.46
N MET A 102 19.00 -4.67 2.83
CA MET A 102 18.23 -5.52 3.74
C MET A 102 17.72 -6.82 3.11
N ARG A 103 17.98 -7.04 1.83
CA ARG A 103 17.47 -8.19 1.08
C ARG A 103 15.95 -8.34 1.18
N SER A 104 15.24 -7.24 1.03
CA SER A 104 13.79 -7.18 1.07
C SER A 104 13.16 -8.01 -0.06
N ARG A 105 12.00 -8.62 0.22
CA ARG A 105 11.29 -9.46 -0.75
C ARG A 105 9.90 -8.87 -1.03
N GLY A 106 9.68 -8.46 -2.28
CA GLY A 106 8.42 -7.86 -2.70
C GLY A 106 8.54 -7.24 -4.09
N PHE A 107 7.53 -6.48 -4.47
CA PHE A 107 7.47 -5.88 -5.79
C PHE A 107 7.23 -4.37 -5.70
N LEU A 108 7.93 -3.64 -6.56
CA LEU A 108 7.71 -2.21 -6.79
C LEU A 108 7.10 -2.07 -8.19
N ILE A 109 5.96 -1.41 -8.27
CA ILE A 109 5.20 -1.28 -9.53
C ILE A 109 4.95 0.21 -9.79
N GLY A 110 5.58 0.73 -10.83
CA GLY A 110 5.43 2.12 -11.27
C GLY A 110 4.66 2.28 -12.58
#